data_4d1cb9dcb52faeaac7b35c372d0d7a7d
#
_entry.id   4d1cb9dcb52faeaac7b35c372d0d7a7d
#
_cell.length_a   1.000
_cell.length_b   1.000
_cell.length_c   1.000
_cell.angle_alpha   90.00
_cell.angle_beta   90.00
_cell.angle_gamma   90.00
#
_symmetry.space_group_name_H-M   'P 1'
#
loop_
_entity.id
_entity.type
_entity.pdbx_description
1 polymer ?
#
loop_
_entity_poly.entity_id
_entity_poly.type
_entity_poly.pdbx_seq_one_letter_code
_entity_poly.pdbx_strand_id
1 'polypeptide(L)'
;KRILSIPNTIIRHAYDVENDRSMLFLHIREPHMAGEDYASSISKLLTHFNVKEYCRIGGMYDSVPHSRRLVVTGSLADEQYALAEDLITSRSSKYTGPTSIVNLVSDHMVEQSCNVTSLMVHMPQYAKLDTDQMGVSRLLECVCAIYNIDNSIAENSHGESQYKEIDKAVAGNP
;
A
#
# COMPACT_ATOMS: atom_id res chain seq x y z
N LYS A 1 -13.82 -7.28 -33.20
CA LYS A 1 -14.91 -7.08 -32.20
C LYS A 1 -14.32 -6.27 -31.06
N ARG A 2 -14.89 -5.11 -30.79
CA ARG A 2 -14.48 -4.26 -29.67
C ARG A 2 -15.06 -4.88 -28.39
N ILE A 3 -14.23 -5.31 -27.45
CA ILE A 3 -14.69 -5.85 -26.16
C ILE A 3 -14.69 -4.68 -25.18
N LEU A 4 -15.86 -4.39 -24.61
CA LEU A 4 -15.99 -3.43 -23.53
C LEU A 4 -15.61 -4.12 -22.22
N SER A 5 -14.57 -3.63 -21.54
CA SER A 5 -14.22 -4.04 -20.19
C SER A 5 -14.67 -2.97 -19.20
N ILE A 6 -15.53 -3.32 -18.27
CA ILE A 6 -15.97 -2.44 -17.21
C ILE A 6 -15.00 -2.62 -16.03
N PRO A 7 -14.40 -1.53 -15.51
CA PRO A 7 -13.57 -1.61 -14.30
C PRO A 7 -14.40 -2.08 -13.10
N ASN A 8 -13.93 -3.10 -12.41
CA ASN A 8 -14.61 -3.66 -11.24
C ASN A 8 -13.73 -3.60 -10.00
N THR A 9 -14.37 -3.52 -8.83
CA THR A 9 -13.73 -3.87 -7.56
C THR A 9 -13.50 -5.37 -7.52
N ILE A 10 -12.29 -5.78 -7.15
CA ILE A 10 -11.92 -7.19 -7.08
C ILE A 10 -11.50 -7.50 -5.66
N ILE A 11 -12.04 -8.57 -5.10
CA ILE A 11 -11.62 -9.13 -3.82
C ILE A 11 -11.01 -10.50 -4.09
N ARG A 12 -9.82 -10.72 -3.55
CA ARG A 12 -9.17 -12.02 -3.54
C ARG A 12 -8.99 -12.47 -2.11
N HIS A 13 -9.13 -13.77 -1.89
CA HIS A 13 -8.91 -14.40 -0.61
C HIS A 13 -7.68 -15.30 -0.69
N ALA A 14 -6.86 -15.26 0.34
CA ALA A 14 -5.80 -16.23 0.60
C ALA A 14 -5.87 -16.68 2.06
N TYR A 15 -5.52 -17.91 2.32
CA TYR A 15 -5.37 -18.45 3.66
C TYR A 15 -3.89 -18.65 3.96
N ASP A 16 -3.41 -17.96 4.98
CA ASP A 16 -2.04 -18.07 5.49
C ASP A 16 -2.03 -19.22 6.51
N VAL A 17 -1.54 -20.37 6.06
CA VAL A 17 -1.53 -21.61 6.86
C VAL A 17 -0.58 -21.51 8.05
N GLU A 18 0.54 -20.81 7.90
CA GLU A 18 1.56 -20.70 8.94
C GLU A 18 1.07 -19.87 10.14
N ASN A 19 0.30 -18.83 9.87
CA ASN A 19 -0.21 -17.92 10.89
C ASN A 19 -1.71 -18.13 11.20
N ASP A 20 -2.32 -19.17 10.64
CA ASP A 20 -3.75 -19.54 10.83
C ASP A 20 -4.70 -18.34 10.64
N ARG A 21 -4.57 -17.64 9.51
CA ARG A 21 -5.39 -16.45 9.23
C ARG A 21 -5.85 -16.36 7.78
N SER A 22 -7.03 -15.76 7.61
CA SER A 22 -7.55 -15.37 6.30
C SER A 22 -7.13 -13.96 5.95
N MET A 23 -6.67 -13.76 4.72
CA MET A 23 -6.32 -12.46 4.16
C MET A 23 -7.22 -12.14 2.97
N LEU A 24 -7.79 -10.93 2.96
CA LEU A 24 -8.57 -10.40 1.85
C LEU A 24 -7.76 -9.31 1.16
N PHE A 25 -7.54 -9.45 -0.14
CA PHE A 25 -6.88 -8.45 -0.96
C PHE A 25 -7.94 -7.69 -1.76
N LEU A 26 -8.10 -6.43 -1.42
CA LEU A 26 -9.13 -5.57 -1.96
C LEU A 26 -8.55 -4.59 -2.96
N HIS A 27 -8.90 -4.73 -4.25
CA HIS A 27 -8.56 -3.79 -5.30
C HIS A 27 -9.74 -2.84 -5.53
N ILE A 28 -9.65 -1.65 -4.95
CA ILE A 28 -10.65 -0.59 -5.06
C ILE A 28 -10.21 0.39 -6.15
N ARG A 29 -11.17 0.90 -6.92
CA ARG A 29 -10.95 2.01 -7.84
C ARG A 29 -11.64 3.24 -7.31
N GLU A 30 -11.05 4.40 -7.55
CA GLU A 30 -11.66 5.67 -7.20
C GLU A 30 -12.98 5.84 -7.98
N PRO A 31 -14.12 5.98 -7.29
CA PRO A 31 -15.40 6.16 -7.95
C PRO A 31 -15.53 7.60 -8.46
N HIS A 32 -16.16 7.78 -9.63
CA HIS A 32 -16.45 9.12 -10.17
C HIS A 32 -17.63 9.79 -9.49
N MET A 33 -18.52 9.01 -8.86
CA MET A 33 -19.72 9.49 -8.18
C MET A 33 -20.05 8.58 -6.99
N ALA A 34 -20.86 9.08 -6.04
CA ALA A 34 -21.38 8.33 -4.91
C ALA A 34 -20.27 7.65 -4.05
N GLY A 35 -19.18 8.39 -3.79
CA GLY A 35 -18.03 7.87 -3.03
C GLY A 35 -18.41 7.36 -1.63
N GLU A 36 -19.27 8.08 -0.92
CA GLU A 36 -19.77 7.69 0.41
C GLU A 36 -20.57 6.38 0.37
N ASP A 37 -21.49 6.23 -0.57
CA ASP A 37 -22.30 5.02 -0.73
C ASP A 37 -21.41 3.83 -1.09
N TYR A 38 -20.39 4.07 -1.92
CA TYR A 38 -19.43 3.06 -2.32
C TYR A 38 -18.56 2.65 -1.13
N ALA A 39 -18.01 3.60 -0.36
CA ALA A 39 -17.24 3.32 0.85
C ALA A 39 -18.07 2.55 1.88
N SER A 40 -19.31 2.98 2.11
CA SER A 40 -20.25 2.28 3.00
C SER A 40 -20.53 0.84 2.54
N SER A 41 -20.66 0.61 1.24
CA SER A 41 -20.89 -0.73 0.69
C SER A 41 -19.67 -1.64 0.90
N ILE A 42 -18.45 -1.12 0.69
CA ILE A 42 -17.21 -1.85 0.96
C ILE A 42 -17.09 -2.16 2.46
N SER A 43 -17.32 -1.18 3.32
CA SER A 43 -17.26 -1.35 4.77
C SER A 43 -18.25 -2.43 5.26
N LYS A 44 -19.50 -2.41 4.80
CA LYS A 44 -20.50 -3.46 5.10
C LYS A 44 -20.03 -4.85 4.68
N LEU A 45 -19.40 -4.95 3.51
CA LEU A 45 -18.85 -6.21 3.02
C LEU A 45 -17.70 -6.72 3.90
N LEU A 46 -16.77 -5.84 4.29
CA LEU A 46 -15.66 -6.20 5.19
C LEU A 46 -16.17 -6.63 6.57
N THR A 47 -17.19 -5.95 7.08
CA THR A 47 -17.86 -6.33 8.33
C THR A 47 -18.56 -7.69 8.22
N HIS A 48 -19.22 -7.96 7.08
CA HIS A 48 -19.84 -9.26 6.82
C HIS A 48 -18.81 -10.41 6.87
N PHE A 49 -17.60 -10.18 6.38
CA PHE A 49 -16.48 -11.13 6.48
C PHE A 49 -15.77 -11.09 7.84
N ASN A 50 -16.26 -10.31 8.81
CA ASN A 50 -15.69 -10.20 10.15
C ASN A 50 -14.20 -9.76 10.11
N VAL A 51 -13.86 -8.86 9.21
CA VAL A 51 -12.50 -8.30 9.09
C VAL A 51 -12.14 -7.59 10.39
N LYS A 52 -11.01 -7.95 10.99
CA LYS A 52 -10.52 -7.40 12.26
C LYS A 52 -9.50 -6.30 12.07
N GLU A 53 -8.82 -6.32 10.96
CA GLU A 53 -7.82 -5.34 10.60
C GLU A 53 -7.94 -4.94 9.14
N TYR A 54 -7.88 -3.65 8.88
CA TYR A 54 -7.86 -3.06 7.55
C TYR A 54 -6.50 -2.38 7.32
N CYS A 55 -5.67 -2.99 6.48
CA CYS A 55 -4.37 -2.44 6.10
C CYS A 55 -4.47 -1.77 4.74
N ARG A 56 -4.24 -0.47 4.67
CA ARG A 56 -4.11 0.26 3.40
C ARG A 56 -2.65 0.47 3.05
N ILE A 57 -2.33 0.18 1.79
CA ILE A 57 -0.99 0.28 1.25
C ILE A 57 -1.03 1.21 0.04
N GLY A 58 -0.09 2.14 -0.04
CA GLY A 58 -0.03 3.08 -1.14
C GLY A 58 1.36 3.62 -1.39
N GLY A 59 1.51 4.33 -2.50
CA GLY A 59 2.71 5.06 -2.86
C GLY A 59 2.39 6.50 -3.21
N MET A 60 3.32 7.39 -2.96
CA MET A 60 3.23 8.78 -3.36
C MET A 60 4.54 9.26 -3.96
N TYR A 61 4.46 10.18 -4.89
CA TYR A 61 5.64 10.88 -5.39
C TYR A 61 6.08 11.96 -4.41
N ASP A 62 7.39 12.01 -4.13
CA ASP A 62 7.95 12.97 -3.18
C ASP A 62 9.36 13.43 -3.64
N SER A 63 9.88 14.44 -2.98
CA SER A 63 11.24 14.97 -3.21
C SER A 63 12.30 14.09 -2.53
N VAL A 64 12.28 12.80 -2.84
CA VAL A 64 13.25 11.81 -2.34
C VAL A 64 14.18 11.37 -3.47
N PRO A 65 15.48 11.12 -3.20
CA PRO A 65 16.41 10.62 -4.19
C PRO A 65 16.23 9.10 -4.40
N HIS A 66 16.34 8.65 -5.66
CA HIS A 66 16.31 7.22 -5.99
C HIS A 66 17.58 6.47 -5.52
N SER A 67 18.67 7.18 -5.25
CA SER A 67 19.96 6.62 -4.82
C SER A 67 20.00 6.23 -3.33
N ARG A 68 18.90 6.40 -2.60
CA ARG A 68 18.76 6.01 -1.19
C ARG A 68 17.61 5.06 -1.01
N ARG A 69 17.63 4.30 0.10
CA ARG A 69 16.51 3.46 0.48
C ARG A 69 15.24 4.30 0.57
N LEU A 70 14.17 3.87 -0.10
CA LEU A 70 12.92 4.59 -0.12
C LEU A 70 12.31 4.70 1.28
N VAL A 71 11.82 5.88 1.58
CA VAL A 71 11.15 6.19 2.84
C VAL A 71 9.78 5.52 2.86
N VAL A 72 9.42 4.89 3.98
CA VAL A 72 8.06 4.44 4.26
C VAL A 72 7.55 5.18 5.48
N THR A 73 6.38 5.78 5.38
CA THR A 73 5.64 6.33 6.51
C THR A 73 4.41 5.49 6.78
N GLY A 74 3.93 5.49 8.01
CA GLY A 74 2.77 4.68 8.34
C GLY A 74 2.07 5.12 9.62
N SER A 75 0.84 4.63 9.79
CA SER A 75 0.11 4.68 11.04
C SER A 75 -0.16 3.25 11.46
N LEU A 76 0.41 2.84 12.59
CA LEU A 76 0.41 1.46 13.07
C LEU A 76 0.16 1.42 14.58
N ALA A 77 -0.34 0.30 15.06
CA ALA A 77 -0.33 -0.01 16.49
C ALA A 77 1.11 -0.15 17.02
N ASP A 78 1.31 0.01 18.32
CA ASP A 78 2.66 -0.02 18.92
C ASP A 78 3.35 -1.37 18.70
N GLU A 79 2.62 -2.46 18.77
CA GLU A 79 3.14 -3.82 18.54
C GLU A 79 3.61 -4.00 17.09
N GLN A 80 2.83 -3.52 16.14
CA GLN A 80 3.19 -3.58 14.71
C GLN A 80 4.38 -2.68 14.38
N TYR A 81 4.44 -1.51 15.02
CA TYR A 81 5.58 -0.61 14.84
C TYR A 81 6.86 -1.24 15.35
N ALA A 82 6.84 -1.90 16.51
CA ALA A 82 8.00 -2.58 17.06
C ALA A 82 8.55 -3.68 16.12
N LEU A 83 7.68 -4.35 15.37
CA LEU A 83 8.08 -5.37 14.38
C LEU A 83 8.75 -4.78 13.12
N ALA A 84 8.49 -3.53 12.81
CA ALA A 84 8.94 -2.87 11.58
C ALA A 84 9.69 -1.54 11.86
N GLU A 85 10.22 -1.34 13.06
CA GLU A 85 10.85 -0.09 13.50
C GLU A 85 11.97 0.36 12.57
N ASP A 86 12.84 -0.56 12.14
CA ASP A 86 13.94 -0.28 11.22
C ASP A 86 13.50 -0.06 9.76
N LEU A 87 12.25 -0.38 9.46
CA LEU A 87 11.70 -0.29 8.11
C LEU A 87 10.88 0.97 7.88
N ILE A 88 10.29 1.53 8.92
CA ILE A 88 9.38 2.66 8.85
C ILE A 88 10.06 3.92 9.37
N THR A 89 10.15 4.92 8.53
CA THR A 89 10.89 6.16 8.84
C THR A 89 10.11 7.09 9.77
N SER A 90 8.78 7.08 9.72
CA SER A 90 7.93 7.93 10.56
C SER A 90 6.55 7.30 10.75
N ARG A 91 6.01 7.42 11.97
CA ARG A 91 4.67 6.96 12.34
C ARG A 91 3.54 7.87 11.85
N SER A 92 3.85 9.05 11.31
CA SER A 92 2.84 9.99 10.83
C SER A 92 3.21 10.56 9.47
N SER A 93 2.22 10.70 8.60
CA SER A 93 2.33 11.49 7.39
C SER A 93 1.81 12.89 7.66
N LYS A 94 2.54 13.92 7.21
CA LYS A 94 2.08 15.31 7.22
C LYS A 94 1.23 15.67 5.99
N TYR A 95 0.79 14.66 5.24
CA TYR A 95 0.01 14.87 4.04
C TYR A 95 -1.34 15.50 4.38
N THR A 96 -1.58 16.67 3.80
CA THR A 96 -2.86 17.38 3.82
C THR A 96 -3.31 17.57 2.38
N GLY A 97 -4.02 16.60 1.85
CA GLY A 97 -4.48 16.62 0.46
C GLY A 97 -5.88 16.04 0.31
N PRO A 98 -6.38 15.94 -0.92
CA PRO A 98 -7.66 15.31 -1.18
C PRO A 98 -7.72 13.91 -0.59
N THR A 99 -8.85 13.57 0.02
CA THR A 99 -9.08 12.21 0.50
C THR A 99 -9.34 11.27 -0.67
N SER A 100 -9.03 10.00 -0.50
CA SER A 100 -9.29 8.95 -1.47
C SER A 100 -10.30 7.95 -0.92
N ILE A 101 -10.87 7.12 -1.80
CA ILE A 101 -11.83 6.10 -1.39
C ILE A 101 -11.27 5.16 -0.30
N VAL A 102 -9.98 4.85 -0.33
CA VAL A 102 -9.37 3.99 0.71
C VAL A 102 -9.35 4.66 2.07
N ASN A 103 -9.30 6.00 2.13
CA ASN A 103 -9.42 6.74 3.39
C ASN A 103 -10.86 6.71 3.91
N LEU A 104 -11.86 6.96 3.05
CA LEU A 104 -13.27 6.87 3.43
C LEU A 104 -13.62 5.48 3.97
N VAL A 105 -13.14 4.42 3.33
CA VAL A 105 -13.30 3.06 3.85
C VAL A 105 -12.60 2.89 5.20
N SER A 106 -11.39 3.45 5.37
CA SER A 106 -10.70 3.43 6.67
C SER A 106 -11.52 4.07 7.78
N ASP A 107 -12.11 5.24 7.52
CA ASP A 107 -12.91 5.98 8.50
C ASP A 107 -14.13 5.15 8.91
N HIS A 108 -14.85 4.56 7.97
CA HIS A 108 -15.94 3.63 8.25
C HIS A 108 -15.50 2.39 9.05
N MET A 109 -14.30 1.86 8.79
CA MET A 109 -13.78 0.69 9.52
C MET A 109 -13.39 1.05 10.95
N VAL A 110 -12.84 2.25 11.18
CA VAL A 110 -12.56 2.77 12.53
C VAL A 110 -13.85 2.91 13.34
N GLU A 111 -14.92 3.45 12.75
CA GLU A 111 -16.24 3.57 13.39
C GLU A 111 -16.81 2.21 13.82
N GLN A 112 -16.41 1.14 13.14
CA GLN A 112 -16.80 -0.24 13.46
C GLN A 112 -15.79 -0.97 14.36
N SER A 113 -14.88 -0.21 15.00
CA SER A 113 -13.85 -0.74 15.90
C SER A 113 -12.91 -1.76 15.25
N CYS A 114 -12.70 -1.64 13.94
CA CYS A 114 -11.69 -2.39 13.21
C CYS A 114 -10.32 -1.68 13.37
N ASN A 115 -9.27 -2.45 13.56
CA ASN A 115 -7.92 -1.93 13.56
C ASN A 115 -7.55 -1.43 12.17
N VAL A 116 -6.98 -0.23 12.08
CA VAL A 116 -6.56 0.34 10.80
C VAL A 116 -5.07 0.60 10.80
N THR A 117 -4.39 -0.04 9.87
CA THR A 117 -2.97 0.16 9.58
C THR A 117 -2.81 0.88 8.25
N SER A 118 -1.82 1.74 8.12
CA SER A 118 -1.50 2.36 6.84
C SER A 118 0.00 2.40 6.59
N LEU A 119 0.39 2.11 5.35
CA LEU A 119 1.76 2.17 4.86
C LEU A 119 1.80 2.96 3.56
N MET A 120 2.73 3.91 3.47
CA MET A 120 2.91 4.78 2.32
C MET A 120 4.39 4.84 1.95
N VAL A 121 4.76 4.33 0.77
CA VAL A 121 6.12 4.50 0.24
C VAL A 121 6.25 5.82 -0.50
N HIS A 122 7.36 6.51 -0.28
CA HIS A 122 7.70 7.75 -0.95
C HIS A 122 8.63 7.45 -2.12
N MET A 123 8.19 7.77 -3.33
CA MET A 123 8.89 7.50 -4.58
C MET A 123 9.42 8.80 -5.21
N PRO A 124 10.56 8.76 -5.93
CA PRO A 124 11.13 9.94 -6.59
C PRO A 124 10.16 10.54 -7.59
N GLN A 125 9.78 11.80 -7.43
CA GLN A 125 8.81 12.47 -8.31
C GLN A 125 9.30 12.67 -9.76
N TYR A 126 10.61 12.62 -9.99
CA TYR A 126 11.23 12.76 -11.32
C TYR A 126 11.31 11.43 -12.07
N ALA A 127 11.19 10.30 -11.39
CA ALA A 127 11.21 8.96 -11.97
C ALA A 127 9.77 8.41 -12.03
N LYS A 128 8.99 8.90 -13.00
CA LYS A 128 7.61 8.44 -13.20
C LYS A 128 7.61 7.12 -13.95
N LEU A 129 7.52 6.04 -13.21
CA LEU A 129 7.46 4.67 -13.70
C LEU A 129 6.02 4.18 -13.73
N ASP A 130 5.66 3.37 -14.72
CA ASP A 130 4.33 2.71 -14.77
C ASP A 130 4.11 1.79 -13.56
N THR A 131 5.17 1.11 -13.13
CA THR A 131 5.23 0.34 -11.89
C THR A 131 6.62 0.52 -11.29
N ASP A 132 6.69 1.07 -10.09
CA ASP A 132 7.94 1.20 -9.33
C ASP A 132 8.19 -0.08 -8.53
N GLN A 133 9.05 -0.97 -9.06
CA GLN A 133 9.35 -2.26 -8.44
C GLN A 133 10.13 -2.10 -7.12
N MET A 134 10.95 -1.05 -6.99
CA MET A 134 11.64 -0.74 -5.72
C MET A 134 10.62 -0.34 -4.65
N GLY A 135 9.63 0.48 -5.01
CA GLY A 135 8.52 0.86 -4.11
C GLY A 135 7.68 -0.34 -3.67
N VAL A 136 7.39 -1.25 -4.62
CA VAL A 136 6.68 -2.51 -4.31
C VAL A 136 7.47 -3.36 -3.32
N SER A 137 8.74 -3.63 -3.59
CA SER A 137 9.62 -4.40 -2.70
C SER A 137 9.69 -3.77 -1.31
N ARG A 138 9.83 -2.46 -1.25
CA ARG A 138 9.92 -1.70 0.01
C ARG A 138 8.66 -1.82 0.88
N LEU A 139 7.47 -1.78 0.26
CA LEU A 139 6.21 -2.01 0.97
C LEU A 139 6.06 -3.47 1.42
N LEU A 140 6.48 -4.42 0.56
CA LEU A 140 6.45 -5.84 0.91
C LEU A 140 7.35 -6.16 2.11
N GLU A 141 8.55 -5.57 2.22
CA GLU A 141 9.40 -5.71 3.41
C GLU A 141 8.63 -5.33 4.69
N CYS A 142 7.93 -4.20 4.68
CA CYS A 142 7.14 -3.75 5.83
C CYS A 142 5.97 -4.69 6.13
N VAL A 143 5.24 -5.11 5.10
CA VAL A 143 4.11 -6.04 5.23
C VAL A 143 4.57 -7.39 5.77
N CYS A 144 5.68 -7.92 5.26
CA CYS A 144 6.25 -9.20 5.73
C CYS A 144 6.63 -9.12 7.20
N ALA A 145 7.28 -8.03 7.63
CA ALA A 145 7.66 -7.84 9.03
C ALA A 145 6.45 -7.73 9.95
N ILE A 146 5.45 -6.91 9.59
CA ILE A 146 4.25 -6.67 10.41
C ILE A 146 3.39 -7.93 10.53
N TYR A 147 3.28 -8.69 9.45
CA TYR A 147 2.37 -9.83 9.37
C TYR A 147 3.07 -11.19 9.45
N ASN A 148 4.34 -11.22 9.81
CA ASN A 148 5.12 -12.46 9.91
C ASN A 148 4.97 -13.35 8.64
N ILE A 149 5.18 -12.73 7.47
CA ILE A 149 5.16 -13.42 6.16
C ILE A 149 6.61 -13.60 5.72
N ASP A 150 6.89 -14.67 4.97
CA ASP A 150 8.22 -14.92 4.42
C ASP A 150 8.70 -13.73 3.58
N ASN A 151 9.84 -13.15 3.95
CA ASN A 151 10.40 -11.98 3.29
C ASN A 151 10.92 -12.26 1.87
N SER A 152 10.98 -13.51 1.45
CA SER A 152 11.38 -13.87 0.06
C SER A 152 10.50 -13.23 -1.01
N ILE A 153 9.24 -12.90 -0.67
CA ILE A 153 8.33 -12.21 -1.60
C ILE A 153 8.68 -10.73 -1.80
N ALA A 154 9.52 -10.16 -0.93
CA ALA A 154 9.99 -8.78 -1.01
C ALA A 154 11.32 -8.64 -1.80
N GLU A 155 11.66 -9.64 -2.60
CA GLU A 155 12.85 -9.64 -3.47
C GLU A 155 12.87 -8.40 -4.38
N ASN A 156 14.05 -7.73 -4.49
CA ASN A 156 14.16 -6.39 -5.07
C ASN A 156 15.01 -6.31 -6.36
N SER A 157 15.47 -7.44 -6.92
CA SER A 157 16.36 -7.44 -8.10
C SER A 157 15.80 -6.67 -9.29
N HIS A 158 14.50 -6.75 -9.50
CA HIS A 158 13.81 -5.98 -10.54
C HIS A 158 13.84 -4.47 -10.24
N GLY A 159 13.61 -4.08 -8.98
CA GLY A 159 13.68 -2.69 -8.53
C GLY A 159 15.08 -2.12 -8.66
N GLU A 160 16.10 -2.89 -8.27
CA GLU A 160 17.50 -2.49 -8.44
C GLU A 160 17.89 -2.29 -9.90
N SER A 161 17.46 -3.19 -10.77
CA SER A 161 17.71 -3.08 -12.21
C SER A 161 17.04 -1.84 -12.80
N GLN A 162 15.79 -1.59 -12.40
CA GLN A 162 15.03 -0.42 -12.82
C GLN A 162 15.69 0.89 -12.35
N TYR A 163 16.16 0.95 -11.12
CA TYR A 163 16.82 2.15 -10.56
C TYR A 163 18.21 2.37 -11.14
N LYS A 164 18.96 1.34 -11.52
CA LYS A 164 20.21 1.47 -12.29
C LYS A 164 19.98 2.12 -13.65
N GLU A 165 18.84 1.92 -14.31
CA GLU A 165 18.52 2.62 -15.56
C GLU A 165 18.20 4.10 -15.31
N ILE A 166 17.58 4.44 -14.16
CA ILE A 166 17.38 5.83 -13.75
C ILE A 166 18.74 6.52 -13.52
N ASP A 167 19.69 5.86 -12.81
CA ASP A 167 21.05 6.37 -12.60
C ASP A 167 21.72 6.76 -13.93
N LYS A 168 21.64 5.88 -14.94
CA LYS A 168 22.20 6.12 -16.26
C LYS A 168 21.53 7.31 -16.95
N ALA A 169 20.20 7.41 -16.87
CA ALA A 169 19.45 8.49 -17.48
C ALA A 169 19.76 9.85 -16.84
N VAL A 170 19.91 9.89 -15.52
CA VAL A 170 20.28 11.09 -14.77
C VAL A 170 21.74 11.50 -15.07
N ALA A 171 22.67 10.54 -15.10
CA ALA A 171 24.08 10.81 -15.42
C ALA A 171 24.30 11.29 -16.86
N GLY A 172 23.44 10.90 -17.79
CA GLY A 172 23.49 11.34 -19.20
C GLY A 172 22.81 12.69 -19.49
N ASN A 173 22.19 13.31 -18.50
CA ASN A 173 21.41 14.55 -18.63
C ASN A 173 21.83 15.53 -17.52
N PRO A 174 23.03 16.17 -17.61
CA PRO A 174 23.55 17.10 -16.61
C PRO A 174 22.74 18.41 -16.50
#